data_420e4b0d32d234f64a3a03a7540a5138
#
_entry.id   420e4b0d32d234f64a3a03a7540a5138
#
_cell.length_a   1.000
_cell.length_b   1.000
_cell.length_c   1.000
_cell.angle_alpha   90.00
_cell.angle_beta   90.00
_cell.angle_gamma   90.00
#
_symmetry.space_group_name_H-M   'P 1'
#
loop_
_entity.id
_entity.type
_entity.pdbx_description
1 polymer ?
#
loop_
_entity_poly.entity_id
_entity_poly.type
_entity_poly.pdbx_seq_one_letter_code
_entity_poly.pdbx_strand_id
1 'polypeptide(L)'
;MCISLIQEARRLGASDLHLTTGAPPMMRLAGRLLPLVATPVAAAQLAEFVALLPDRNRQQLEHRGEVDCAWRWGSERYRLNIFREREQYAMAVRLLRSEVPECAALGLPSALQAVTELRQGLVLLVGPTGSGKTTTLASLVQRINATKAVHIVTLEDPIEYEYPAGKSLIHQREVGRDTMSFARGLRAALREDPDVILVGELRDSETMGIALTAAETGHLVLATLHTQDVTTSINRIIDASESHQQQVRSQLAESLQLVASQRLLARADGRGRVAAFEVLVGTEAVRHLIREGQSHQLQSYLQTGAKAGMVTMEESVKSLRRQGVIK
;
A
#
# COMPACT_ATOMS: atom_id res chain seq x y z
N MET A 1 16.47 -26.58 -2.35
CA MET A 1 17.58 -25.60 -2.16
C MET A 1 17.16 -24.15 -2.32
N CYS A 2 16.34 -23.70 -3.31
CA CYS A 2 15.86 -22.30 -3.37
C CYS A 2 15.12 -21.87 -2.11
N ILE A 3 14.30 -22.73 -1.52
CA ILE A 3 13.57 -22.46 -0.27
C ILE A 3 14.53 -22.11 0.86
N SER A 4 15.63 -22.85 1.02
CA SER A 4 16.63 -22.58 2.06
C SER A 4 17.33 -21.21 1.86
N LEU A 5 17.58 -20.81 0.61
CA LEU A 5 18.12 -19.48 0.29
C LEU A 5 17.11 -18.36 0.65
N ILE A 6 15.82 -18.58 0.38
CA ILE A 6 14.74 -17.64 0.74
C ILE A 6 14.64 -17.49 2.26
N GLN A 7 14.67 -18.61 3.00
CA GLN A 7 14.63 -18.59 4.47
C GLN A 7 15.85 -17.90 5.07
N GLU A 8 17.05 -18.13 4.52
CA GLU A 8 18.28 -17.51 5.00
C GLU A 8 18.28 -15.99 4.72
N ALA A 9 17.84 -15.56 3.53
CA ALA A 9 17.67 -14.13 3.21
C ALA A 9 16.70 -13.45 4.20
N ARG A 10 15.58 -14.14 4.56
CA ARG A 10 14.63 -13.65 5.58
C ARG A 10 15.29 -13.54 6.96
N ARG A 11 16.01 -14.57 7.39
CA ARG A 11 16.71 -14.58 8.68
C ARG A 11 17.68 -13.41 8.81
N LEU A 12 18.33 -13.02 7.71
CA LEU A 12 19.24 -11.87 7.65
C LEU A 12 18.52 -10.52 7.53
N GLY A 13 17.18 -10.50 7.41
CA GLY A 13 16.38 -9.28 7.31
C GLY A 13 16.43 -8.62 5.94
N ALA A 14 16.70 -9.39 4.87
CA ALA A 14 16.63 -8.91 3.51
C ALA A 14 15.19 -8.51 3.14
N SER A 15 15.04 -7.52 2.26
CA SER A 15 13.75 -7.14 1.68
C SER A 15 13.42 -7.94 0.42
N ASP A 16 14.44 -8.25 -0.37
CA ASP A 16 14.30 -8.97 -1.64
C ASP A 16 15.47 -9.96 -1.81
N LEU A 17 15.22 -11.05 -2.54
CA LEU A 17 16.24 -12.02 -2.97
C LEU A 17 16.11 -12.21 -4.47
N HIS A 18 17.22 -12.16 -5.18
CA HIS A 18 17.30 -12.40 -6.62
C HIS A 18 18.07 -13.69 -6.87
N LEU A 19 17.46 -14.62 -7.59
CA LEU A 19 18.03 -15.89 -8.00
C LEU A 19 18.11 -15.94 -9.53
N THR A 20 19.31 -16.03 -10.06
CA THR A 20 19.59 -16.13 -11.51
C THR A 20 20.42 -17.38 -11.75
N THR A 21 20.06 -18.17 -12.75
CA THR A 21 20.83 -19.35 -13.14
C THR A 21 22.27 -18.99 -13.48
N GLY A 22 23.23 -19.68 -12.89
CA GLY A 22 24.65 -19.50 -13.12
C GLY A 22 25.28 -18.32 -12.37
N ALA A 23 24.52 -17.58 -11.56
CA ALA A 23 25.02 -16.48 -10.73
C ALA A 23 24.79 -16.74 -9.24
N PRO A 24 25.62 -16.17 -8.36
CA PRO A 24 25.38 -16.17 -6.92
C PRO A 24 24.00 -15.55 -6.57
N PRO A 25 23.27 -16.08 -5.59
CA PRO A 25 22.04 -15.45 -5.10
C PRO A 25 22.34 -14.10 -4.48
N MET A 26 21.61 -13.07 -4.90
CA MET A 26 21.80 -11.68 -4.45
C MET A 26 20.64 -11.25 -3.56
N MET A 27 20.91 -10.79 -2.36
CA MET A 27 19.90 -10.25 -1.43
C MET A 27 19.98 -8.72 -1.35
N ARG A 28 18.83 -8.08 -1.14
CA ARG A 28 18.75 -6.64 -0.85
C ARG A 28 18.63 -6.43 0.66
N LEU A 29 19.69 -5.92 1.26
CA LEU A 29 19.74 -5.64 2.69
C LEU A 29 19.96 -4.13 2.91
N ALA A 30 19.05 -3.47 3.63
CA ALA A 30 19.07 -2.02 3.86
C ALA A 30 19.26 -1.18 2.57
N GLY A 31 18.65 -1.61 1.47
CA GLY A 31 18.72 -0.97 0.15
C GLY A 31 19.93 -1.36 -0.70
N ARG A 32 20.95 -2.03 -0.14
CA ARG A 32 22.15 -2.46 -0.86
C ARG A 32 22.00 -3.89 -1.37
N LEU A 33 22.46 -4.14 -2.59
CA LEU A 33 22.48 -5.48 -3.19
C LEU A 33 23.80 -6.18 -2.79
N LEU A 34 23.69 -7.32 -2.11
CA LEU A 34 24.82 -8.09 -1.57
C LEU A 34 24.65 -9.58 -1.92
N PRO A 35 25.74 -10.32 -2.15
CA PRO A 35 25.65 -11.77 -2.32
C PRO A 35 25.22 -12.43 -1.00
N LEU A 36 24.29 -13.38 -1.08
CA LEU A 36 23.88 -14.19 0.07
C LEU A 36 24.88 -15.31 0.35
N VAL A 37 25.28 -16.02 -0.70
CA VAL A 37 26.34 -17.03 -0.71
C VAL A 37 27.13 -16.94 -2.00
N ALA A 38 28.35 -17.46 -2.04
CA ALA A 38 29.22 -17.39 -3.22
C ALA A 38 28.87 -18.44 -4.31
N THR A 39 28.16 -19.51 -3.92
CA THR A 39 27.84 -20.62 -4.84
C THR A 39 26.77 -20.18 -5.85
N PRO A 40 27.00 -20.31 -7.17
CA PRO A 40 25.98 -20.00 -8.17
C PRO A 40 24.75 -20.91 -8.08
N VAL A 41 23.59 -20.36 -8.44
CA VAL A 41 22.32 -21.09 -8.52
C VAL A 41 22.32 -21.98 -9.76
N ALA A 42 22.13 -23.28 -9.61
CA ALA A 42 22.04 -24.22 -10.73
C ALA A 42 20.65 -24.14 -11.40
N ALA A 43 20.60 -24.36 -12.73
CA ALA A 43 19.33 -24.36 -13.48
C ALA A 43 18.30 -25.37 -12.92
N ALA A 44 18.75 -26.56 -12.52
CA ALA A 44 17.90 -27.57 -11.92
C ALA A 44 17.17 -27.08 -10.65
N GLN A 45 17.79 -26.25 -9.84
CA GLN A 45 17.22 -25.74 -8.59
C GLN A 45 16.05 -24.77 -8.85
N LEU A 46 16.16 -23.92 -9.87
CA LEU A 46 15.05 -23.04 -10.26
C LEU A 46 13.93 -23.84 -10.95
N ALA A 47 14.29 -24.82 -11.79
CA ALA A 47 13.31 -25.69 -12.41
C ALA A 47 12.51 -26.51 -11.38
N GLU A 48 13.19 -27.08 -10.38
CA GLU A 48 12.53 -27.76 -9.24
C GLU A 48 11.59 -26.82 -8.48
N PHE A 49 12.02 -25.56 -8.25
CA PHE A 49 11.16 -24.58 -7.57
C PHE A 49 9.93 -24.22 -8.43
N VAL A 50 10.11 -24.01 -9.74
CA VAL A 50 9.00 -23.73 -10.67
C VAL A 50 8.00 -24.88 -10.69
N ALA A 51 8.45 -26.14 -10.56
CA ALA A 51 7.57 -27.31 -10.49
C ALA A 51 6.66 -27.31 -9.23
N LEU A 52 7.02 -26.58 -8.17
CA LEU A 52 6.19 -26.43 -6.96
C LEU A 52 5.07 -25.39 -7.12
N LEU A 53 5.10 -24.59 -8.18
CA LEU A 53 4.04 -23.59 -8.41
C LEU A 53 2.73 -24.26 -8.83
N PRO A 54 1.58 -23.64 -8.50
CA PRO A 54 0.28 -24.06 -9.02
C PRO A 54 0.27 -24.13 -10.56
N ASP A 55 -0.48 -25.08 -11.12
CA ASP A 55 -0.57 -25.31 -12.57
C ASP A 55 -0.86 -24.04 -13.38
N ARG A 56 -1.77 -23.20 -12.89
CA ARG A 56 -2.09 -21.91 -13.51
C ARG A 56 -0.87 -21.01 -13.67
N ASN A 57 -0.03 -20.93 -12.63
CA ASN A 57 1.17 -20.09 -12.63
C ASN A 57 2.25 -20.66 -13.56
N ARG A 58 2.40 -21.97 -13.63
CA ARG A 58 3.30 -22.64 -14.56
C ARG A 58 2.87 -22.41 -16.02
N GLN A 59 1.59 -22.58 -16.32
CA GLN A 59 1.04 -22.31 -17.65
C GLN A 59 1.24 -20.84 -18.05
N GLN A 60 1.00 -19.89 -17.13
CA GLN A 60 1.27 -18.49 -17.40
C GLN A 60 2.75 -18.22 -17.71
N LEU A 61 3.68 -18.81 -16.93
CA LEU A 61 5.12 -18.70 -17.15
C LEU A 61 5.55 -19.30 -18.51
N GLU A 62 4.96 -20.42 -18.92
CA GLU A 62 5.22 -21.05 -20.20
C GLU A 62 4.73 -20.20 -21.39
N HIS A 63 3.51 -19.64 -21.29
CA HIS A 63 2.90 -18.88 -22.39
C HIS A 63 3.42 -17.44 -22.50
N ARG A 64 3.72 -16.79 -21.36
CA ARG A 64 4.09 -15.36 -21.34
C ARG A 64 5.58 -15.12 -21.09
N GLY A 65 6.32 -16.13 -20.66
CA GLY A 65 7.72 -16.01 -20.26
C GLY A 65 7.92 -15.43 -18.86
N GLU A 66 6.84 -15.01 -18.18
CA GLU A 66 6.88 -14.44 -16.82
C GLU A 66 5.60 -14.71 -16.04
N VAL A 67 5.71 -14.75 -14.70
CA VAL A 67 4.59 -14.83 -13.77
C VAL A 67 4.90 -14.03 -12.51
N ASP A 68 3.94 -13.20 -12.08
CA ASP A 68 3.95 -12.53 -10.77
C ASP A 68 2.87 -13.19 -9.90
N CYS A 69 3.26 -13.70 -8.73
CA CYS A 69 2.32 -14.41 -7.86
C CYS A 69 2.70 -14.32 -6.39
N ALA A 70 1.68 -14.39 -5.52
CA ALA A 70 1.89 -14.64 -4.10
C ALA A 70 2.21 -16.12 -3.88
N TRP A 71 3.15 -16.40 -3.01
CA TRP A 71 3.56 -17.75 -2.63
C TRP A 71 3.69 -17.85 -1.11
N ARG A 72 3.26 -18.98 -0.55
CA ARG A 72 3.34 -19.26 0.88
C ARG A 72 4.20 -20.49 1.16
N TRP A 73 5.06 -20.39 2.17
CA TRP A 73 5.81 -21.52 2.69
C TRP A 73 5.77 -21.51 4.23
N GLY A 74 5.10 -22.51 4.80
CA GLY A 74 4.76 -22.49 6.23
C GLY A 74 3.84 -21.31 6.56
N SER A 75 4.18 -20.55 7.59
CA SER A 75 3.49 -19.30 7.97
C SER A 75 3.94 -18.07 7.17
N GLU A 76 4.99 -18.20 6.34
CA GLU A 76 5.64 -17.09 5.69
C GLU A 76 5.09 -16.83 4.29
N ARG A 77 5.01 -15.57 3.91
CA ARG A 77 4.51 -15.13 2.61
C ARG A 77 5.59 -14.42 1.81
N TYR A 78 5.50 -14.60 0.50
CA TYR A 78 6.44 -14.07 -0.48
C TYR A 78 5.67 -13.61 -1.71
N ARG A 79 6.16 -12.54 -2.35
CA ARG A 79 5.78 -12.20 -3.72
C ARG A 79 6.89 -12.67 -4.64
N LEU A 80 6.55 -13.48 -5.61
CA LEU A 80 7.48 -14.03 -6.59
C LEU A 80 7.21 -13.40 -7.94
N ASN A 81 8.25 -12.87 -8.57
CA ASN A 81 8.26 -12.63 -9.99
C ASN A 81 9.26 -13.61 -10.61
N ILE A 82 8.78 -14.56 -11.38
CA ILE A 82 9.60 -15.56 -12.06
C ILE A 82 9.53 -15.28 -13.56
N PHE A 83 10.68 -15.25 -14.21
CA PHE A 83 10.78 -14.92 -15.62
C PHE A 83 11.88 -15.71 -16.31
N ARG A 84 11.85 -15.74 -17.65
CA ARG A 84 12.90 -16.33 -18.47
C ARG A 84 13.95 -15.28 -18.85
N GLU A 85 15.22 -15.64 -18.66
CA GLU A 85 16.38 -14.91 -19.11
C GLU A 85 17.30 -15.89 -19.84
N ARG A 86 17.61 -15.64 -21.15
CA ARG A 86 18.47 -16.51 -21.96
C ARG A 86 18.07 -17.99 -21.88
N GLU A 87 16.76 -18.24 -22.05
CA GLU A 87 16.15 -19.58 -21.99
C GLU A 87 16.23 -20.27 -20.61
N GLN A 88 16.80 -19.63 -19.60
CA GLN A 88 16.86 -20.08 -18.21
C GLN A 88 15.85 -19.35 -17.34
N TYR A 89 15.56 -19.91 -16.17
CA TYR A 89 14.74 -19.24 -15.17
C TYR A 89 15.57 -18.26 -14.34
N ALA A 90 14.96 -17.14 -14.04
CA ALA A 90 15.37 -16.21 -13.00
C ALA A 90 14.16 -15.87 -12.12
N MET A 91 14.42 -15.47 -10.87
CA MET A 91 13.37 -15.19 -9.89
C MET A 91 13.75 -14.02 -9.00
N ALA A 92 12.84 -13.06 -8.86
CA ALA A 92 12.86 -12.03 -7.82
C ALA A 92 11.84 -12.40 -6.74
N VAL A 93 12.31 -12.54 -5.50
CA VAL A 93 11.50 -12.89 -4.33
C VAL A 93 11.44 -11.68 -3.41
N ARG A 94 10.26 -11.10 -3.22
CA ARG A 94 10.01 -10.14 -2.15
C ARG A 94 9.57 -10.85 -0.89
N LEU A 95 10.30 -10.58 0.19
CA LEU A 95 10.09 -11.15 1.51
C LEU A 95 9.03 -10.32 2.24
N LEU A 96 7.76 -10.75 2.21
CA LEU A 96 6.67 -10.02 2.86
C LEU A 96 6.79 -10.13 4.38
N ARG A 97 6.43 -9.05 5.08
CA ARG A 97 6.38 -9.07 6.55
C ARG A 97 5.12 -9.80 6.99
N SER A 98 5.24 -10.65 8.00
CA SER A 98 4.12 -11.40 8.56
C SER A 98 3.32 -10.59 9.58
N GLU A 99 3.97 -9.67 10.29
CA GLU A 99 3.34 -8.88 11.34
C GLU A 99 3.01 -7.47 10.87
N VAL A 100 1.79 -7.02 11.16
CA VAL A 100 1.35 -5.64 10.94
C VAL A 100 1.91 -4.77 12.08
N PRO A 101 2.72 -3.75 11.80
CA PRO A 101 3.24 -2.89 12.85
C PRO A 101 2.14 -2.02 13.47
N GLU A 102 2.26 -1.71 14.76
CA GLU A 102 1.35 -0.79 15.43
C GLU A 102 1.50 0.66 14.92
N CYS A 103 0.41 1.44 14.96
CA CYS A 103 0.41 2.85 14.54
C CYS A 103 1.45 3.70 15.29
N ALA A 104 1.65 3.43 16.59
CA ALA A 104 2.64 4.12 17.41
C ALA A 104 4.07 3.84 16.96
N ALA A 105 4.38 2.60 16.57
CA ALA A 105 5.70 2.20 16.08
C ALA A 105 6.05 2.85 14.73
N LEU A 106 5.03 3.21 13.93
CA LEU A 106 5.20 3.91 12.66
C LEU A 106 5.30 5.43 12.79
N GLY A 107 5.06 5.99 14.00
CA GLY A 107 5.06 7.44 14.23
C GLY A 107 3.98 8.18 13.45
N LEU A 108 2.79 7.57 13.29
CA LEU A 108 1.70 8.18 12.53
C LEU A 108 1.21 9.46 13.18
N PRO A 109 0.95 10.56 12.42
CA PRO A 109 0.31 11.76 12.92
C PRO A 109 -1.03 11.48 13.59
N SER A 110 -1.38 12.23 14.63
CA SER A 110 -2.62 12.02 15.39
C SER A 110 -3.88 12.09 14.51
N ALA A 111 -3.93 13.04 13.57
CA ALA A 111 -5.03 13.15 12.61
C ALA A 111 -5.18 11.88 11.75
N LEU A 112 -4.08 11.26 11.33
CA LEU A 112 -4.12 10.01 10.58
C LEU A 112 -4.52 8.83 11.47
N GLN A 113 -4.12 8.80 12.73
CA GLN A 113 -4.60 7.78 13.67
C GLN A 113 -6.09 7.93 13.98
N ALA A 114 -6.59 9.17 14.05
CA ALA A 114 -8.00 9.46 14.33
C ALA A 114 -8.97 8.94 13.24
N VAL A 115 -8.48 8.67 12.02
CA VAL A 115 -9.34 8.11 10.96
C VAL A 115 -9.91 6.74 11.33
N THR A 116 -9.28 6.01 12.25
CA THR A 116 -9.80 4.74 12.76
C THR A 116 -11.10 4.88 13.56
N GLU A 117 -11.45 6.10 14.00
CA GLU A 117 -12.71 6.38 14.71
C GLU A 117 -13.85 6.80 13.78
N LEU A 118 -13.54 7.11 12.52
CA LEU A 118 -14.55 7.48 11.53
C LEU A 118 -15.49 6.32 11.23
N ARG A 119 -16.71 6.66 10.83
CA ARG A 119 -17.71 5.69 10.36
C ARG A 119 -17.82 5.65 8.85
N GLN A 120 -17.58 6.80 8.20
CA GLN A 120 -17.73 6.94 6.75
C GLN A 120 -16.80 8.03 6.21
N GLY A 121 -16.65 8.03 4.89
CA GLY A 121 -15.88 9.02 4.15
C GLY A 121 -14.63 8.43 3.52
N LEU A 122 -13.92 9.26 2.75
CA LEU A 122 -12.73 8.87 2.00
C LEU A 122 -11.46 9.32 2.72
N VAL A 123 -10.55 8.39 2.93
CA VAL A 123 -9.20 8.63 3.43
C VAL A 123 -8.21 8.17 2.37
N LEU A 124 -7.34 9.08 1.93
CA LEU A 124 -6.35 8.81 0.90
C LEU A 124 -4.94 8.80 1.48
N LEU A 125 -4.20 7.74 1.22
CA LEU A 125 -2.77 7.67 1.51
C LEU A 125 -2.00 7.69 0.19
N VAL A 126 -1.19 8.73 -0.02
CA VAL A 126 -0.55 8.99 -1.30
C VAL A 126 0.98 9.04 -1.18
N GLY A 127 1.69 8.92 -2.28
CA GLY A 127 3.15 8.91 -2.31
C GLY A 127 3.71 7.92 -3.33
N PRO A 128 5.00 8.01 -3.65
CA PRO A 128 5.65 7.13 -4.62
C PRO A 128 5.63 5.66 -4.19
N THR A 129 5.93 4.77 -5.12
CA THR A 129 6.13 3.35 -4.82
C THR A 129 7.23 3.17 -3.77
N GLY A 130 6.99 2.30 -2.80
CA GLY A 130 7.95 2.04 -1.71
C GLY A 130 7.99 3.12 -0.62
N SER A 131 7.04 4.07 -0.60
CA SER A 131 6.92 5.06 0.49
C SER A 131 6.27 4.51 1.77
N GLY A 132 5.81 3.25 1.79
CA GLY A 132 5.27 2.58 2.96
C GLY A 132 3.75 2.72 3.14
N LYS A 133 3.01 3.12 2.11
CA LYS A 133 1.54 3.29 2.15
C LYS A 133 0.81 2.04 2.62
N THR A 134 1.11 0.89 2.03
CA THR A 134 0.51 -0.39 2.39
C THR A 134 0.70 -0.71 3.88
N THR A 135 1.90 -0.50 4.40
CA THR A 135 2.21 -0.71 5.83
C THR A 135 1.40 0.20 6.73
N THR A 136 1.25 1.48 6.36
CA THR A 136 0.47 2.46 7.12
C THR A 136 -1.02 2.10 7.10
N LEU A 137 -1.58 1.77 5.93
CA LEU A 137 -2.99 1.35 5.84
C LEU A 137 -3.24 0.05 6.59
N ALA A 138 -2.33 -0.92 6.47
CA ALA A 138 -2.43 -2.17 7.24
C ALA A 138 -2.47 -1.91 8.75
N SER A 139 -1.63 -0.99 9.24
CA SER A 139 -1.60 -0.59 10.65
C SER A 139 -2.93 0.07 11.10
N LEU A 140 -3.54 0.91 10.26
CA LEU A 140 -4.85 1.52 10.53
C LEU A 140 -5.96 0.46 10.56
N VAL A 141 -5.99 -0.45 9.58
CA VAL A 141 -6.95 -1.57 9.53
C VAL A 141 -6.79 -2.48 10.74
N GLN A 142 -5.55 -2.82 11.13
CA GLN A 142 -5.29 -3.64 12.31
C GLN A 142 -5.76 -2.95 13.60
N ARG A 143 -5.61 -1.63 13.70
CA ARG A 143 -6.15 -0.87 14.84
C ARG A 143 -7.68 -0.92 14.87
N ILE A 144 -8.37 -0.77 13.74
CA ILE A 144 -9.83 -0.95 13.64
C ILE A 144 -10.20 -2.38 14.06
N ASN A 145 -9.52 -3.38 13.53
CA ASN A 145 -9.73 -4.80 13.85
C ASN A 145 -9.61 -5.09 15.37
N ALA A 146 -8.64 -4.48 16.02
CA ALA A 146 -8.41 -4.68 17.46
C ALA A 146 -9.45 -3.97 18.34
N THR A 147 -10.07 -2.89 17.86
CA THR A 147 -10.90 -2.00 18.69
C THR A 147 -12.38 -2.05 18.38
N LYS A 148 -12.78 -2.31 17.12
CA LYS A 148 -14.16 -2.23 16.63
C LYS A 148 -14.70 -3.57 16.16
N ALA A 149 -15.99 -3.83 16.39
CA ALA A 149 -16.72 -4.97 15.84
C ALA A 149 -17.43 -4.52 14.55
N VAL A 150 -16.70 -4.54 13.42
CA VAL A 150 -17.15 -4.07 12.11
C VAL A 150 -16.74 -5.08 11.02
N HIS A 151 -17.37 -4.98 9.85
CA HIS A 151 -16.98 -5.77 8.68
C HIS A 151 -16.01 -4.96 7.80
N ILE A 152 -14.83 -5.50 7.55
CA ILE A 152 -13.78 -4.90 6.74
C ILE A 152 -13.59 -5.75 5.48
N VAL A 153 -13.69 -5.13 4.31
CA VAL A 153 -13.34 -5.77 3.04
C VAL A 153 -12.10 -5.09 2.47
N THR A 154 -11.07 -5.88 2.12
CA THR A 154 -9.89 -5.34 1.45
C THR A 154 -9.79 -5.88 0.01
N LEU A 155 -9.36 -5.01 -0.89
CA LEU A 155 -9.07 -5.31 -2.30
C LEU A 155 -7.61 -4.94 -2.55
N GLU A 156 -6.75 -5.91 -2.80
CA GLU A 156 -5.30 -5.74 -2.82
C GLU A 156 -4.65 -6.41 -4.05
N ASP A 157 -3.46 -5.95 -4.45
CA ASP A 157 -2.74 -6.48 -5.62
C ASP A 157 -1.19 -6.46 -5.38
N PRO A 158 -0.65 -7.53 -4.76
CA PRO A 158 -1.30 -8.61 -4.01
C PRO A 158 -1.57 -8.22 -2.54
N ILE A 159 -2.17 -9.13 -1.75
CA ILE A 159 -2.28 -9.01 -0.29
C ILE A 159 -0.86 -9.05 0.31
N GLU A 160 -0.42 -7.95 0.94
CA GLU A 160 0.91 -7.87 1.58
C GLU A 160 0.88 -8.32 3.06
N TYR A 161 -0.18 -7.99 3.80
CA TYR A 161 -0.35 -8.32 5.22
C TYR A 161 -1.59 -9.18 5.42
N GLU A 162 -1.51 -10.16 6.31
CA GLU A 162 -2.67 -10.89 6.82
C GLU A 162 -3.00 -10.38 8.21
N TYR A 163 -4.29 -10.21 8.49
CA TYR A 163 -4.73 -9.70 9.78
C TYR A 163 -5.04 -10.87 10.73
N PRO A 164 -4.52 -10.85 11.97
CA PRO A 164 -4.90 -11.84 12.96
C PRO A 164 -6.38 -11.68 13.33
N ALA A 165 -6.97 -12.73 13.89
CA ALA A 165 -8.31 -12.66 14.46
C ALA A 165 -8.40 -11.52 15.49
N GLY A 166 -9.42 -10.68 15.38
CA GLY A 166 -9.68 -9.53 16.24
C GLY A 166 -11.16 -9.38 16.53
N LYS A 167 -11.62 -8.15 16.73
CA LYS A 167 -13.04 -7.86 16.95
C LYS A 167 -13.83 -7.78 15.64
N SER A 168 -13.15 -7.46 14.53
CA SER A 168 -13.79 -7.28 13.22
C SER A 168 -13.82 -8.59 12.42
N LEU A 169 -14.81 -8.70 11.53
CA LEU A 169 -14.78 -9.66 10.43
C LEU A 169 -13.97 -9.04 9.29
N ILE A 170 -12.95 -9.74 8.79
CA ILE A 170 -12.12 -9.24 7.68
C ILE A 170 -12.14 -10.21 6.51
N HIS A 171 -12.55 -9.73 5.34
CA HIS A 171 -12.42 -10.42 4.08
C HIS A 171 -11.37 -9.74 3.22
N GLN A 172 -10.27 -10.43 2.96
CA GLN A 172 -9.18 -9.95 2.08
C GLN A 172 -9.32 -10.61 0.72
N ARG A 173 -9.38 -9.80 -0.36
CA ARG A 173 -9.55 -10.27 -1.73
C ARG A 173 -8.40 -9.77 -2.61
N GLU A 174 -7.70 -10.70 -3.24
CA GLU A 174 -6.58 -10.41 -4.13
C GLU A 174 -7.06 -10.24 -5.58
N VAL A 175 -6.68 -9.13 -6.22
CA VAL A 175 -6.97 -8.90 -7.64
C VAL A 175 -6.23 -9.91 -8.51
N GLY A 176 -6.91 -10.42 -9.53
CA GLY A 176 -6.38 -11.46 -10.40
C GLY A 176 -6.50 -12.89 -9.84
N ARG A 177 -6.89 -13.04 -8.56
CA ARG A 177 -7.12 -14.33 -7.91
C ARG A 177 -8.55 -14.48 -7.39
N ASP A 178 -8.99 -13.58 -6.51
CA ASP A 178 -10.28 -13.60 -5.83
C ASP A 178 -11.29 -12.65 -6.48
N THR A 179 -10.79 -11.68 -7.23
CA THR A 179 -11.57 -10.76 -8.06
C THR A 179 -10.80 -10.40 -9.33
N MET A 180 -11.51 -10.01 -10.39
CA MET A 180 -10.86 -9.74 -11.70
C MET A 180 -10.21 -8.36 -11.77
N SER A 181 -10.71 -7.37 -11.04
CA SER A 181 -10.18 -6.00 -11.00
C SER A 181 -10.63 -5.28 -9.73
N PHE A 182 -9.99 -4.16 -9.42
CA PHE A 182 -10.40 -3.29 -8.31
C PHE A 182 -11.85 -2.82 -8.48
N ALA A 183 -12.24 -2.35 -9.66
CA ALA A 183 -13.60 -1.87 -9.93
C ALA A 183 -14.65 -2.96 -9.72
N ARG A 184 -14.42 -4.18 -10.24
CA ARG A 184 -15.35 -5.31 -10.04
C ARG A 184 -15.41 -5.76 -8.58
N GLY A 185 -14.27 -5.85 -7.92
CA GLY A 185 -14.19 -6.20 -6.50
C GLY A 185 -14.93 -5.18 -5.63
N LEU A 186 -14.74 -3.89 -5.90
CA LEU A 186 -15.38 -2.82 -5.13
C LEU A 186 -16.91 -2.79 -5.32
N ARG A 187 -17.40 -2.97 -6.56
CA ARG A 187 -18.84 -3.13 -6.80
C ARG A 187 -19.44 -4.34 -6.08
N ALA A 188 -18.72 -5.43 -5.99
CA ALA A 188 -19.16 -6.61 -5.25
C ALA A 188 -19.18 -6.32 -3.74
N ALA A 189 -18.12 -5.73 -3.22
CA ALA A 189 -17.98 -5.38 -1.81
C ALA A 189 -19.16 -4.56 -1.27
N LEU A 190 -19.68 -3.60 -2.05
CA LEU A 190 -20.86 -2.80 -1.67
C LEU A 190 -22.14 -3.63 -1.43
N ARG A 191 -22.17 -4.91 -1.77
CA ARG A 191 -23.28 -5.85 -1.51
C ARG A 191 -22.93 -6.89 -0.45
N GLU A 192 -21.77 -6.75 0.18
CA GLU A 192 -21.24 -7.66 1.21
C GLU A 192 -21.42 -7.09 2.63
N ASP A 193 -22.22 -5.99 2.78
CA ASP A 193 -22.47 -5.28 4.05
C ASP A 193 -21.18 -4.84 4.79
N PRO A 194 -20.24 -4.14 4.11
CA PRO A 194 -19.02 -3.68 4.73
C PRO A 194 -19.23 -2.35 5.46
N ASP A 195 -18.57 -2.18 6.60
CA ASP A 195 -18.42 -0.87 7.26
C ASP A 195 -17.17 -0.15 6.75
N VAL A 196 -16.10 -0.91 6.48
CA VAL A 196 -14.79 -0.39 6.05
C VAL A 196 -14.33 -1.10 4.79
N ILE A 197 -13.92 -0.33 3.79
CA ILE A 197 -13.39 -0.86 2.55
C ILE A 197 -11.97 -0.33 2.35
N LEU A 198 -10.98 -1.22 2.20
CA LEU A 198 -9.64 -0.85 1.76
C LEU A 198 -9.49 -1.16 0.27
N VAL A 199 -9.15 -0.14 -0.50
CA VAL A 199 -8.80 -0.27 -1.92
C VAL A 199 -7.30 -0.04 -2.06
N GLY A 200 -6.55 -1.09 -2.39
CA GLY A 200 -5.08 -1.06 -2.47
C GLY A 200 -4.58 0.12 -3.28
N GLU A 201 -5.19 0.38 -4.43
CA GLU A 201 -4.91 1.59 -5.22
C GLU A 201 -6.08 1.99 -6.15
N LEU A 202 -6.20 3.30 -6.39
CA LEU A 202 -7.15 3.91 -7.34
C LEU A 202 -6.41 4.24 -8.64
N ARG A 203 -6.44 3.30 -9.62
CA ARG A 203 -5.71 3.45 -10.90
C ARG A 203 -6.51 4.17 -11.99
N ASP A 204 -7.81 3.93 -12.02
CA ASP A 204 -8.71 4.34 -13.11
C ASP A 204 -9.93 5.10 -12.60
N SER A 205 -10.58 5.83 -13.50
CA SER A 205 -11.75 6.66 -13.19
C SER A 205 -12.94 5.85 -12.70
N GLU A 206 -13.12 4.62 -13.18
CA GLU A 206 -14.21 3.73 -12.76
C GLU A 206 -14.05 3.37 -11.28
N THR A 207 -12.86 2.91 -10.86
CA THR A 207 -12.57 2.58 -9.47
C THR A 207 -12.69 3.81 -8.57
N MET A 208 -12.21 4.98 -9.01
CA MET A 208 -12.34 6.25 -8.29
C MET A 208 -13.81 6.63 -8.07
N GLY A 209 -14.64 6.56 -9.10
CA GLY A 209 -16.07 6.89 -9.02
C GLY A 209 -16.82 5.98 -8.05
N ILE A 210 -16.54 4.66 -8.06
CA ILE A 210 -17.18 3.71 -7.14
C ILE A 210 -16.71 3.98 -5.70
N ALA A 211 -15.42 4.29 -5.49
CA ALA A 211 -14.87 4.60 -4.17
C ALA A 211 -15.49 5.88 -3.57
N LEU A 212 -15.69 6.94 -4.39
CA LEU A 212 -16.36 8.16 -3.98
C LEU A 212 -17.82 7.87 -3.59
N THR A 213 -18.55 7.12 -4.41
CA THR A 213 -19.92 6.72 -4.11
C THR A 213 -20.01 5.90 -2.82
N ALA A 214 -19.11 4.95 -2.61
CA ALA A 214 -19.05 4.17 -1.38
C ALA A 214 -18.85 5.06 -0.14
N ALA A 215 -17.91 6.01 -0.23
CA ALA A 215 -17.60 6.94 0.86
C ALA A 215 -18.76 7.91 1.16
N GLU A 216 -19.52 8.31 0.14
CA GLU A 216 -20.71 9.15 0.27
C GLU A 216 -21.90 8.38 0.88
N THR A 217 -22.03 7.09 0.56
CA THR A 217 -23.16 6.24 0.98
C THR A 217 -22.98 5.52 2.31
N GLY A 218 -22.04 5.95 3.15
CA GLY A 218 -21.93 5.50 4.54
C GLY A 218 -20.76 4.58 4.88
N HIS A 219 -19.87 4.28 3.92
CA HIS A 219 -18.71 3.42 4.16
C HIS A 219 -17.46 4.24 4.46
N LEU A 220 -16.58 3.74 5.33
CA LEU A 220 -15.22 4.26 5.46
C LEU A 220 -14.33 3.64 4.38
N VAL A 221 -13.92 4.45 3.42
CA VAL A 221 -13.05 4.01 2.32
C VAL A 221 -11.62 4.46 2.57
N LEU A 222 -10.70 3.51 2.70
CA LEU A 222 -9.26 3.72 2.80
C LEU A 222 -8.64 3.36 1.44
N ALA A 223 -7.94 4.29 0.79
CA ALA A 223 -7.39 4.02 -0.54
C ALA A 223 -6.00 4.64 -0.74
N THR A 224 -5.27 4.17 -1.78
CA THR A 224 -4.00 4.78 -2.16
C THR A 224 -3.99 5.37 -3.56
N LEU A 225 -3.10 6.35 -3.76
CA LEU A 225 -2.71 6.91 -5.05
C LEU A 225 -1.17 6.99 -5.14
N HIS A 226 -0.66 7.00 -6.38
CA HIS A 226 0.79 7.16 -6.65
C HIS A 226 1.18 8.61 -7.01
N THR A 227 0.47 9.58 -6.45
CA THR A 227 0.77 11.01 -6.56
C THR A 227 1.80 11.46 -5.52
N GLN A 228 2.43 12.62 -5.72
CA GLN A 228 3.55 13.05 -4.87
C GLN A 228 3.12 13.84 -3.63
N ASP A 229 2.00 14.59 -3.71
CA ASP A 229 1.50 15.49 -2.68
C ASP A 229 -0.04 15.48 -2.62
N VAL A 230 -0.59 16.13 -1.61
CA VAL A 230 -2.04 16.15 -1.35
C VAL A 230 -2.82 16.90 -2.42
N THR A 231 -2.32 18.03 -2.93
CA THR A 231 -3.00 18.86 -3.93
C THR A 231 -3.07 18.15 -5.28
N THR A 232 -1.96 17.56 -5.71
CA THR A 232 -1.89 16.75 -6.94
C THR A 232 -2.84 15.57 -6.87
N SER A 233 -3.01 14.97 -5.68
CA SER A 233 -3.92 13.82 -5.48
C SER A 233 -5.39 14.21 -5.68
N ILE A 234 -5.79 15.34 -5.14
CA ILE A 234 -7.15 15.88 -5.29
C ILE A 234 -7.42 16.19 -6.77
N ASN A 235 -6.51 16.88 -7.45
CA ASN A 235 -6.64 17.17 -8.87
C ASN A 235 -6.69 15.88 -9.70
N ARG A 236 -5.87 14.88 -9.40
CA ARG A 236 -5.86 13.60 -10.10
C ARG A 236 -7.21 12.89 -10.08
N ILE A 237 -7.91 12.94 -8.94
CA ILE A 237 -9.26 12.33 -8.83
C ILE A 237 -10.26 13.12 -9.68
N ILE A 238 -10.21 14.46 -9.63
CA ILE A 238 -11.11 15.33 -10.40
C ILE A 238 -10.88 15.16 -11.90
N ASP A 239 -9.62 15.16 -12.33
CA ASP A 239 -9.24 15.10 -13.75
C ASP A 239 -9.45 13.71 -14.37
N ALA A 240 -9.52 12.65 -13.56
CA ALA A 240 -9.82 11.32 -14.03
C ALA A 240 -11.22 11.19 -14.68
N SER A 241 -12.11 12.14 -14.46
CA SER A 241 -13.49 12.15 -14.96
C SER A 241 -13.72 13.37 -15.86
N GLU A 242 -13.18 13.36 -17.09
CA GLU A 242 -13.19 14.50 -18.01
C GLU A 242 -14.59 15.11 -18.23
N SER A 243 -15.63 14.29 -18.33
CA SER A 243 -17.01 14.72 -18.62
C SER A 243 -17.84 15.11 -17.39
N HIS A 244 -17.42 14.78 -16.17
CA HIS A 244 -18.22 14.94 -14.95
C HIS A 244 -17.43 15.58 -13.79
N GLN A 245 -16.45 16.42 -14.08
CA GLN A 245 -15.56 17.01 -13.05
C GLN A 245 -16.32 17.73 -11.93
N GLN A 246 -17.39 18.48 -12.26
CA GLN A 246 -18.19 19.19 -11.25
C GLN A 246 -18.87 18.23 -10.27
N GLN A 247 -19.41 17.13 -10.77
CA GLN A 247 -20.01 16.09 -9.91
C GLN A 247 -18.94 15.46 -9.01
N VAL A 248 -17.79 15.10 -9.57
CA VAL A 248 -16.66 14.51 -8.82
C VAL A 248 -16.14 15.47 -7.75
N ARG A 249 -16.05 16.79 -8.03
CA ARG A 249 -15.71 17.83 -7.04
C ARG A 249 -16.68 17.83 -5.86
N SER A 250 -17.98 17.79 -6.15
CA SER A 250 -19.01 17.78 -5.11
C SER A 250 -18.93 16.52 -4.27
N GLN A 251 -18.85 15.34 -4.88
CA GLN A 251 -18.73 14.07 -4.17
C GLN A 251 -17.44 14.00 -3.34
N LEU A 252 -16.31 14.42 -3.92
CA LEU A 252 -15.03 14.46 -3.20
C LEU A 252 -15.08 15.44 -2.02
N ALA A 253 -15.65 16.64 -2.22
CA ALA A 253 -15.80 17.63 -1.16
C ALA A 253 -16.66 17.08 0.01
N GLU A 254 -17.71 16.33 -0.27
CA GLU A 254 -18.60 15.77 0.76
C GLU A 254 -17.99 14.58 1.49
N SER A 255 -17.30 13.70 0.76
CA SER A 255 -16.79 12.44 1.31
C SER A 255 -15.38 12.56 1.90
N LEU A 256 -14.54 13.52 1.48
CA LEU A 256 -13.14 13.60 1.91
C LEU A 256 -13.00 13.87 3.40
N GLN A 257 -12.31 12.97 4.09
CA GLN A 257 -11.95 13.11 5.51
C GLN A 257 -10.48 13.51 5.68
N LEU A 258 -9.58 12.87 4.91
CA LEU A 258 -8.16 13.13 5.03
C LEU A 258 -7.41 12.69 3.77
N VAL A 259 -6.37 13.46 3.40
CA VAL A 259 -5.33 13.03 2.46
C VAL A 259 -3.99 13.11 3.18
N ALA A 260 -3.22 12.01 3.18
CA ALA A 260 -1.86 12.00 3.72
C ALA A 260 -0.85 11.59 2.65
N SER A 261 0.10 12.47 2.34
CA SER A 261 1.27 12.13 1.52
C SER A 261 2.37 11.59 2.42
N GLN A 262 2.99 10.47 2.01
CA GLN A 262 4.00 9.77 2.79
C GLN A 262 5.31 9.60 2.03
N ARG A 263 6.43 9.90 2.72
CA ARG A 263 7.81 9.63 2.24
C ARG A 263 8.58 8.88 3.31
N LEU A 264 9.47 7.97 2.88
CA LEU A 264 10.41 7.29 3.78
C LEU A 264 11.78 7.92 3.70
N LEU A 265 12.32 8.34 4.85
CA LEU A 265 13.63 8.94 5.01
C LEU A 265 14.57 7.98 5.74
N ALA A 266 15.86 8.01 5.41
CA ALA A 266 16.87 7.21 6.11
C ALA A 266 17.03 7.71 7.55
N ARG A 267 17.04 6.80 8.52
CA ARG A 267 17.31 7.13 9.93
C ARG A 267 18.78 7.51 10.14
N ALA A 268 19.03 8.42 11.07
CA ALA A 268 20.37 8.88 11.42
C ALA A 268 21.26 7.75 11.99
N ASP A 269 20.64 6.78 12.68
CA ASP A 269 21.30 5.59 13.24
C ASP A 269 21.66 4.51 12.20
N GLY A 270 21.29 4.71 10.93
CA GLY A 270 21.50 3.75 9.85
C GLY A 270 20.59 2.51 9.92
N ARG A 271 19.69 2.42 10.89
CA ARG A 271 18.81 1.27 11.12
C ARG A 271 17.44 1.46 10.44
N GLY A 272 17.42 1.38 9.11
CA GLY A 272 16.18 1.43 8.34
C GLY A 272 15.71 2.84 8.01
N ARG A 273 14.39 3.01 7.92
CA ARG A 273 13.73 4.25 7.47
C ARG A 273 12.63 4.67 8.44
N VAL A 274 12.30 5.96 8.42
CA VAL A 274 11.18 6.56 9.15
C VAL A 274 10.28 7.29 8.17
N ALA A 275 8.96 7.29 8.44
CA ALA A 275 8.00 7.99 7.60
C ALA A 275 7.92 9.48 7.99
N ALA A 276 7.92 10.35 6.97
CA ALA A 276 7.50 11.74 7.07
C ALA A 276 6.16 11.89 6.34
N PHE A 277 5.29 12.75 6.87
CA PHE A 277 3.92 12.91 6.38
C PHE A 277 3.60 14.36 6.06
N GLU A 278 2.84 14.57 4.99
CA GLU A 278 2.05 15.76 4.75
C GLU A 278 0.58 15.37 4.93
N VAL A 279 -0.18 16.09 5.76
CA VAL A 279 -1.55 15.70 6.12
C VAL A 279 -2.50 16.88 5.88
N LEU A 280 -3.48 16.70 5.01
CA LEU A 280 -4.60 17.62 4.78
C LEU A 280 -5.87 16.98 5.37
N VAL A 281 -6.53 17.71 6.28
CA VAL A 281 -7.80 17.28 6.88
C VAL A 281 -8.97 17.91 6.13
N GLY A 282 -10.03 17.13 5.84
CA GLY A 282 -11.24 17.55 5.15
C GLY A 282 -12.12 18.48 5.97
N THR A 283 -11.59 19.66 6.37
CA THR A 283 -12.37 20.70 7.04
C THR A 283 -13.38 21.36 6.07
N GLU A 284 -14.39 22.07 6.60
CA GLU A 284 -15.35 22.78 5.76
C GLU A 284 -14.67 23.74 4.77
N ALA A 285 -13.58 24.42 5.18
CA ALA A 285 -12.82 25.30 4.30
C ALA A 285 -12.16 24.53 3.15
N VAL A 286 -11.54 23.35 3.45
CA VAL A 286 -10.94 22.50 2.43
C VAL A 286 -12.01 21.95 1.47
N ARG A 287 -13.14 21.49 1.99
CA ARG A 287 -14.28 21.00 1.20
C ARG A 287 -14.83 22.08 0.27
N HIS A 288 -14.96 23.33 0.77
CA HIS A 288 -15.39 24.48 -0.03
C HIS A 288 -14.43 24.74 -1.20
N LEU A 289 -13.11 24.78 -0.93
CA LEU A 289 -12.11 24.97 -1.98
C LEU A 289 -12.15 23.89 -3.07
N ILE A 290 -12.36 22.64 -2.68
CA ILE A 290 -12.49 21.51 -3.63
C ILE A 290 -13.74 21.72 -4.50
N ARG A 291 -14.88 22.05 -3.89
CA ARG A 291 -16.16 22.26 -4.59
C ARG A 291 -16.08 23.39 -5.61
N GLU A 292 -15.45 24.50 -5.23
CA GLU A 292 -15.24 25.69 -6.09
C GLU A 292 -14.09 25.54 -7.10
N GLY A 293 -13.38 24.40 -7.11
CA GLY A 293 -12.25 24.18 -8.02
C GLY A 293 -11.00 25.01 -7.70
N GLN A 294 -10.90 25.51 -6.46
CA GLN A 294 -9.79 26.36 -5.99
C GLN A 294 -8.69 25.54 -5.31
N SER A 295 -8.39 24.35 -5.81
CA SER A 295 -7.41 23.42 -5.24
C SER A 295 -6.00 24.01 -5.11
N HIS A 296 -5.64 25.05 -5.91
CA HIS A 296 -4.38 25.78 -5.78
C HIS A 296 -4.23 26.50 -4.43
N GLN A 297 -5.32 26.80 -3.72
CA GLN A 297 -5.29 27.44 -2.40
C GLN A 297 -5.10 26.43 -1.24
N LEU A 298 -5.25 25.13 -1.49
CA LEU A 298 -5.12 24.10 -0.45
C LEU A 298 -3.78 24.12 0.27
N GLN A 299 -2.71 24.49 -0.45
CA GLN A 299 -1.37 24.60 0.14
C GLN A 299 -1.31 25.68 1.25
N SER A 300 -2.00 26.81 1.08
CA SER A 300 -2.06 27.86 2.11
C SER A 300 -2.83 27.40 3.34
N TYR A 301 -3.93 26.65 3.13
CA TYR A 301 -4.70 26.06 4.23
C TYR A 301 -3.93 24.97 4.97
N LEU A 302 -3.14 24.16 4.25
CA LEU A 302 -2.26 23.17 4.84
C LEU A 302 -1.25 23.81 5.82
N GLN A 303 -0.64 24.95 5.42
CA GLN A 303 0.34 25.67 6.24
C GLN A 303 -0.27 26.27 7.52
N THR A 304 -1.53 26.70 7.48
CA THR A 304 -2.21 27.36 8.60
C THR A 304 -3.08 26.43 9.43
N GLY A 305 -3.31 25.19 8.96
CA GLY A 305 -4.25 24.23 9.51
C GLY A 305 -3.75 23.37 10.68
N ALA A 306 -2.66 23.73 11.35
CA ALA A 306 -2.06 22.95 12.43
C ALA A 306 -3.05 22.61 13.56
N LYS A 307 -3.98 23.52 13.91
CA LYS A 307 -5.04 23.28 14.91
C LYS A 307 -6.02 22.17 14.51
N ALA A 308 -6.20 21.95 13.20
CA ALA A 308 -7.02 20.87 12.68
C ALA A 308 -6.23 19.56 12.50
N GLY A 309 -4.95 19.53 12.88
CA GLY A 309 -4.07 18.35 12.72
C GLY A 309 -3.39 18.28 11.35
N MET A 310 -3.44 19.35 10.56
CA MET A 310 -2.71 19.42 9.29
C MET A 310 -1.21 19.60 9.55
N VAL A 311 -0.39 18.99 8.67
CA VAL A 311 1.08 19.05 8.76
C VAL A 311 1.62 19.13 7.35
N THR A 312 2.56 20.06 7.10
CA THR A 312 3.30 20.11 5.84
C THR A 312 4.43 19.08 5.84
N MET A 313 4.85 18.62 4.66
CA MET A 313 6.00 17.71 4.54
C MET A 313 7.26 18.33 5.15
N GLU A 314 7.45 19.64 4.97
CA GLU A 314 8.61 20.39 5.52
C GLU A 314 8.61 20.38 7.05
N GLU A 315 7.47 20.64 7.70
CA GLU A 315 7.34 20.60 9.16
C GLU A 315 7.56 19.20 9.72
N SER A 316 7.03 18.17 9.05
CA SER A 316 7.26 16.78 9.41
C SER A 316 8.75 16.45 9.38
N VAL A 317 9.46 16.80 8.31
CA VAL A 317 10.91 16.60 8.18
C VAL A 317 11.68 17.41 9.23
N LYS A 318 11.34 18.68 9.45
CA LYS A 318 11.96 19.52 10.50
C LYS A 318 11.77 18.92 11.90
N SER A 319 10.61 18.37 12.18
CA SER A 319 10.32 17.68 13.45
C SER A 319 11.22 16.47 13.66
N LEU A 320 11.33 15.60 12.65
CA LEU A 320 12.19 14.41 12.69
C LEU A 320 13.69 14.77 12.86
N ARG A 321 14.13 15.87 12.23
CA ARG A 321 15.51 16.40 12.44
C ARG A 321 15.72 16.88 13.86
N ARG A 322 14.78 17.68 14.40
CA ARG A 322 14.87 18.19 15.80
C ARG A 322 14.91 17.06 16.82
N GLN A 323 14.23 15.95 16.54
CA GLN A 323 14.25 14.74 17.37
C GLN A 323 15.52 13.88 17.17
N GLY A 324 16.43 14.25 16.25
CA GLY A 324 17.62 13.46 15.93
C GLY A 324 17.32 12.13 15.22
N VAL A 325 16.12 11.93 14.72
CA VAL A 325 15.71 10.68 14.03
C VAL A 325 16.30 10.61 12.63
N ILE A 326 16.44 11.74 11.95
CA ILE A 326 17.08 11.88 10.64
C ILE A 326 18.18 12.97 10.69
N LYS A 327 19.09 12.95 9.70
CA LYS A 327 20.15 13.96 9.54
C LYS A 327 19.62 15.26 8.96
#